data_d1c9988ff5e6767797c9b5d5ac8df234
#
_entry.id   d1c9988ff5e6767797c9b5d5ac8df234
#
_cell.length_a   1.000
_cell.length_b   1.000
_cell.length_c   1.000
_cell.angle_alpha   90.00
_cell.angle_beta   90.00
_cell.angle_gamma   90.00
#
_symmetry.space_group_name_H-M   'P 1'
#
loop_
_entity.id
_entity.type
_entity.pdbx_description
1 polymer ?
#
loop_
_entity_poly.entity_id
_entity_poly.type
_entity_poly.pdbx_seq_one_letter_code
_entity_poly.pdbx_strand_id
1 'polypeptide(L)'
;MNLLLKIFFIIPIYYSVTFAQDFSKIDKDLSDLNFNKTLIQLEELNNLYPNNKDILLRLSITHHYLSEKAIQQKEDKENAQKAFKYIDHAFSLNSEDPNVLKWYVIALGKTVEEESIRKQIEQSKKIEQLSLKVIELLPDDEFCYNIMGQ
;
A
#
# COMPACT_ATOMS: atom_id res chain seq x y z
N MET A 1 -59.41 -4.41 -24.77
CA MET A 1 -59.03 -3.27 -23.91
C MET A 1 -57.79 -3.68 -23.14
N ASN A 2 -56.62 -3.45 -23.75
CA ASN A 2 -55.36 -3.96 -23.25
C ASN A 2 -54.70 -2.94 -22.33
N LEU A 3 -54.60 -3.32 -21.07
CA LEU A 3 -53.89 -2.53 -20.07
C LEU A 3 -52.39 -2.84 -20.18
N LEU A 4 -51.63 -1.97 -20.86
CA LEU A 4 -50.19 -2.05 -20.95
C LEU A 4 -49.58 -1.70 -19.59
N LEU A 5 -49.09 -2.73 -18.92
CA LEU A 5 -48.32 -2.65 -17.69
C LEU A 5 -46.98 -2.02 -18.02
N LYS A 6 -46.79 -0.73 -17.75
CA LYS A 6 -45.49 -0.06 -17.81
C LYS A 6 -44.66 -0.51 -16.62
N ILE A 7 -43.80 -1.48 -16.83
CA ILE A 7 -42.76 -1.83 -15.89
C ILE A 7 -41.70 -0.72 -15.94
N PHE A 8 -41.74 0.17 -14.96
CA PHE A 8 -40.64 1.08 -14.67
C PHE A 8 -39.48 0.25 -14.11
N PHE A 9 -38.49 -0.03 -14.94
CA PHE A 9 -37.18 -0.45 -14.47
C PHE A 9 -36.55 0.72 -13.73
N ILE A 10 -36.67 0.74 -12.40
CA ILE A 10 -35.90 1.60 -11.54
C ILE A 10 -34.48 0.99 -11.53
N ILE A 11 -33.64 1.50 -12.42
CA ILE A 11 -32.19 1.24 -12.34
C ILE A 11 -31.72 1.96 -11.07
N PRO A 12 -31.24 1.25 -10.02
CA PRO A 12 -30.61 1.91 -8.92
C PRO A 12 -29.34 2.57 -9.45
N ILE A 13 -29.38 3.88 -9.62
CA ILE A 13 -28.16 4.67 -9.83
C ILE A 13 -27.41 4.55 -8.51
N TYR A 14 -26.46 3.61 -8.46
CA TYR A 14 -25.44 3.60 -7.42
C TYR A 14 -24.61 4.88 -7.60
N TYR A 15 -25.01 5.94 -6.93
CA TYR A 15 -24.11 7.04 -6.67
C TYR A 15 -22.97 6.44 -5.83
N SER A 16 -21.86 6.11 -6.48
CA SER A 16 -20.59 5.94 -5.80
C SER A 16 -20.21 7.32 -5.25
N VAL A 17 -20.74 7.66 -4.08
CA VAL A 17 -20.22 8.75 -3.29
C VAL A 17 -18.80 8.29 -2.93
N THR A 18 -17.83 8.74 -3.69
CA THR A 18 -16.42 8.67 -3.30
C THR A 18 -16.30 9.54 -2.05
N PHE A 19 -16.50 8.94 -0.90
CA PHE A 19 -16.20 9.56 0.36
C PHE A 19 -14.67 9.70 0.35
N ALA A 20 -14.19 10.90 0.04
CA ALA A 20 -12.79 11.24 0.24
C ALA A 20 -12.55 11.15 1.75
N GLN A 21 -12.00 10.01 2.19
CA GLN A 21 -11.70 9.79 3.59
C GLN A 21 -10.57 10.73 3.99
N ASP A 22 -10.80 11.53 5.03
CA ASP A 22 -9.77 12.40 5.58
C ASP A 22 -8.79 11.57 6.42
N PHE A 23 -7.58 11.40 5.91
CA PHE A 23 -6.49 10.69 6.58
C PHE A 23 -5.55 11.60 7.37
N SER A 24 -5.81 12.91 7.45
CA SER A 24 -4.90 13.89 8.06
C SER A 24 -4.47 13.53 9.48
N LYS A 25 -5.41 13.01 10.28
CA LYS A 25 -5.12 12.56 11.64
C LYS A 25 -4.24 11.31 11.68
N ILE A 26 -4.50 10.34 10.79
CA ILE A 26 -3.72 9.11 10.66
C ILE A 26 -2.31 9.44 10.18
N ASP A 27 -2.18 10.29 9.17
CA ASP A 27 -0.90 10.73 8.62
C ASP A 27 -0.09 11.51 9.67
N LYS A 28 -0.77 12.29 10.52
CA LYS A 28 -0.13 12.94 11.67
C LYS A 28 0.35 11.91 12.72
N ASP A 29 -0.48 10.94 13.09
CA ASP A 29 -0.07 9.89 14.04
C ASP A 29 1.11 9.06 13.48
N LEU A 30 1.19 8.83 12.17
CA LEU A 30 2.34 8.21 11.50
C LEU A 30 3.59 9.07 11.63
N SER A 31 3.50 10.37 11.34
CA SER A 31 4.64 11.30 11.44
C SER A 31 5.13 11.47 12.88
N ASP A 32 4.22 11.37 13.85
CA ASP A 32 4.51 11.39 15.28
C ASP A 32 5.03 10.03 15.82
N LEU A 33 5.25 9.05 14.93
CA LEU A 33 5.75 7.70 15.22
C LEU A 33 4.83 6.85 16.14
N ASN A 34 3.54 7.17 16.16
CA ASN A 34 2.53 6.47 16.97
C ASN A 34 1.99 5.20 16.27
N PHE A 35 2.89 4.33 15.76
CA PHE A 35 2.55 3.23 14.87
C PHE A 35 1.49 2.27 15.40
N ASN A 36 1.53 1.89 16.68
CA ASN A 36 0.54 0.97 17.25
C ASN A 36 -0.87 1.57 17.24
N LYS A 37 -0.99 2.87 17.56
CA LYS A 37 -2.26 3.59 17.51
C LYS A 37 -2.78 3.70 16.08
N THR A 38 -1.90 4.05 15.17
CA THR A 38 -2.21 4.14 13.73
C THR A 38 -2.67 2.81 13.18
N LEU A 39 -2.00 1.71 13.56
CA LEU A 39 -2.35 0.37 13.11
C LEU A 39 -3.78 0.00 13.51
N ILE A 40 -4.17 0.21 14.77
CA ILE A 40 -5.53 -0.07 15.25
C ILE A 40 -6.57 0.69 14.41
N GLN A 41 -6.36 1.99 14.19
CA GLN A 41 -7.28 2.82 13.40
C GLN A 41 -7.38 2.35 11.94
N LEU A 42 -6.25 1.99 11.34
CA LEU A 42 -6.21 1.52 9.95
C LEU A 42 -6.84 0.13 9.78
N GLU A 43 -6.67 -0.77 10.75
CA GLU A 43 -7.30 -2.09 10.74
C GLU A 43 -8.82 -1.98 10.85
N GLU A 44 -9.34 -1.10 11.71
CA GLU A 44 -10.78 -0.80 11.78
C GLU A 44 -11.31 -0.29 10.44
N LEU A 45 -10.61 0.64 9.82
CA LEU A 45 -10.99 1.17 8.50
C LEU A 45 -10.90 0.11 7.40
N ASN A 46 -9.88 -0.75 7.42
CA ASN A 46 -9.71 -1.81 6.45
C ASN A 46 -10.81 -2.89 6.57
N ASN A 47 -11.33 -3.15 7.76
CA ASN A 47 -12.48 -4.03 7.94
C ASN A 47 -13.75 -3.47 7.29
N LEU A 48 -13.91 -2.14 7.28
CA LEU A 48 -15.05 -1.47 6.63
C LEU A 48 -14.84 -1.30 5.11
N TYR A 49 -13.61 -1.07 4.68
CA TYR A 49 -13.24 -0.73 3.30
C TYR A 49 -12.02 -1.55 2.82
N PRO A 50 -12.13 -2.90 2.67
CA PRO A 50 -10.99 -3.78 2.45
C PRO A 50 -10.26 -3.57 1.11
N ASN A 51 -10.89 -2.92 0.15
CA ASN A 51 -10.32 -2.61 -1.16
C ASN A 51 -10.03 -1.11 -1.34
N ASN A 52 -9.85 -0.38 -0.24
CA ASN A 52 -9.43 1.00 -0.31
C ASN A 52 -7.90 1.08 -0.41
N LYS A 53 -7.40 1.47 -1.57
CA LYS A 53 -5.97 1.61 -1.88
C LYS A 53 -5.23 2.47 -0.87
N ASP A 54 -5.83 3.57 -0.42
CA ASP A 54 -5.17 4.52 0.47
C ASP A 54 -5.05 4.02 1.92
N ILE A 55 -5.98 3.17 2.35
CA ILE A 55 -5.89 2.44 3.63
C ILE A 55 -4.81 1.37 3.54
N LEU A 56 -4.81 0.56 2.48
CA LEU A 56 -3.82 -0.49 2.26
C LEU A 56 -2.40 0.06 2.17
N LEU A 57 -2.21 1.18 1.49
CA LEU A 57 -0.93 1.88 1.43
C LEU A 57 -0.44 2.26 2.84
N ARG A 58 -1.30 2.88 3.68
CA ARG A 58 -0.93 3.28 5.04
C ARG A 58 -0.68 2.11 5.97
N LEU A 59 -1.42 1.00 5.82
CA LEU A 59 -1.14 -0.25 6.53
C LEU A 59 0.24 -0.79 6.18
N SER A 60 0.59 -0.78 4.90
CA SER A 60 1.93 -1.19 4.47
C SER A 60 3.01 -0.32 5.09
N ILE A 61 2.87 1.00 5.02
CA ILE A 61 3.80 1.98 5.62
C ILE A 61 3.95 1.72 7.12
N THR A 62 2.84 1.54 7.83
CA THR A 62 2.84 1.31 9.27
C THR A 62 3.59 0.03 9.64
N HIS A 63 3.32 -1.07 8.94
CA HIS A 63 4.02 -2.33 9.15
C HIS A 63 5.49 -2.28 8.77
N HIS A 64 5.86 -1.54 7.72
CA HIS A 64 7.27 -1.32 7.37
C HIS A 64 8.02 -0.64 8.52
N TYR A 65 7.50 0.44 9.09
CA TYR A 65 8.14 1.09 10.23
C TYR A 65 8.12 0.26 11.52
N LEU A 66 7.13 -0.58 11.74
CA LEU A 66 7.13 -1.54 12.84
C LEU A 66 8.21 -2.61 12.64
N SER A 67 8.45 -3.07 11.40
CA SER A 67 9.56 -3.96 11.05
C SER A 67 10.91 -3.31 11.37
N GLU A 68 11.14 -2.08 10.91
CA GLU A 68 12.39 -1.34 11.16
C GLU A 68 12.67 -1.07 12.66
N LYS A 69 11.64 -1.02 13.49
CA LYS A 69 11.76 -0.82 14.95
C LYS A 69 11.78 -2.12 15.74
N ALA A 70 11.56 -3.25 15.12
CA ALA A 70 11.53 -4.54 15.80
C ALA A 70 12.90 -4.90 16.39
N ILE A 71 12.91 -5.31 17.66
CA ILE A 71 14.14 -5.77 18.33
C ILE A 71 14.38 -7.25 18.03
N GLN A 72 13.31 -8.01 17.79
CA GLN A 72 13.37 -9.44 17.51
C GLN A 72 13.25 -9.69 16.01
N GLN A 73 14.13 -10.48 15.45
CA GLN A 73 14.10 -10.87 14.04
C GLN A 73 12.77 -11.48 13.59
N LYS A 74 12.11 -12.22 14.47
CA LYS A 74 10.79 -12.78 14.15
C LYS A 74 9.73 -11.70 13.93
N GLU A 75 9.71 -10.68 14.78
CA GLU A 75 8.77 -9.55 14.69
C GLU A 75 9.07 -8.69 13.46
N ASP A 76 10.35 -8.43 13.17
CA ASP A 76 10.79 -7.77 11.94
C ASP A 76 10.22 -8.48 10.72
N LYS A 77 10.46 -9.77 10.60
CA LYS A 77 9.99 -10.59 9.48
C LYS A 77 8.47 -10.61 9.34
N GLU A 78 7.74 -10.79 10.44
CA GLU A 78 6.27 -10.79 10.42
C GLU A 78 5.71 -9.46 9.93
N ASN A 79 6.28 -8.34 10.38
CA ASN A 79 5.87 -7.01 9.94
C ASN A 79 6.27 -6.73 8.48
N ALA A 80 7.47 -7.12 8.06
CA ALA A 80 7.89 -6.99 6.66
C ALA A 80 6.95 -7.75 5.71
N GLN A 81 6.56 -8.97 6.06
CA GLN A 81 5.61 -9.76 5.27
C GLN A 81 4.21 -9.13 5.22
N LYS A 82 3.74 -8.57 6.33
CA LYS A 82 2.46 -7.83 6.36
C LYS A 82 2.52 -6.57 5.52
N ALA A 83 3.60 -5.80 5.60
CA ALA A 83 3.83 -4.63 4.77
C ALA A 83 3.73 -4.98 3.29
N PHE A 84 4.44 -6.03 2.87
CA PHE A 84 4.39 -6.49 1.48
C PHE A 84 2.98 -6.96 1.07
N LYS A 85 2.30 -7.73 1.89
CA LYS A 85 0.93 -8.20 1.60
C LYS A 85 -0.05 -7.05 1.34
N TYR A 86 -0.02 -6.01 2.17
CA TYR A 86 -0.90 -4.86 2.00
C TYR A 86 -0.58 -4.03 0.78
N ILE A 87 0.71 -3.80 0.50
CA ILE A 87 1.09 -3.02 -0.67
C ILE A 87 0.90 -3.79 -1.98
N ASP A 88 1.09 -5.09 -2.00
CA ASP A 88 0.81 -5.95 -3.16
C ASP A 88 -0.68 -5.88 -3.53
N HIS A 89 -1.56 -5.88 -2.52
CA HIS A 89 -2.99 -5.66 -2.75
C HIS A 89 -3.26 -4.24 -3.27
N ALA A 90 -2.70 -3.19 -2.67
CA ALA A 90 -2.84 -1.82 -3.17
C ALA A 90 -2.34 -1.67 -4.62
N PHE A 91 -1.21 -2.29 -4.94
CA PHE A 91 -0.62 -2.32 -6.27
C PHE A 91 -1.53 -3.01 -7.29
N SER A 92 -2.20 -4.10 -6.90
CA SER A 92 -3.19 -4.78 -7.76
C SER A 92 -4.40 -3.90 -8.09
N LEU A 93 -4.76 -2.97 -7.21
CA LEU A 93 -5.86 -2.02 -7.41
C LEU A 93 -5.46 -0.82 -8.28
N ASN A 94 -4.23 -0.33 -8.13
CA ASN A 94 -3.70 0.78 -8.94
C ASN A 94 -2.16 0.75 -8.98
N SER A 95 -1.60 0.09 -9.96
CA SER A 95 -0.15 -0.02 -10.19
C SER A 95 0.51 1.26 -10.73
N GLU A 96 -0.28 2.24 -11.16
CA GLU A 96 0.21 3.50 -11.71
C GLU A 96 0.28 4.63 -10.66
N ASP A 97 -0.20 4.39 -9.44
CA ASP A 97 -0.08 5.36 -8.36
C ASP A 97 1.39 5.43 -7.90
N PRO A 98 2.05 6.60 -7.98
CA PRO A 98 3.47 6.72 -7.67
C PRO A 98 3.82 6.33 -6.24
N ASN A 99 2.96 6.64 -5.27
CA ASN A 99 3.20 6.28 -3.87
C ASN A 99 3.02 4.78 -3.63
N VAL A 100 2.02 4.16 -4.25
CA VAL A 100 1.84 2.71 -4.20
C VAL A 100 3.04 2.02 -4.82
N LEU A 101 3.49 2.47 -5.99
CA LEU A 101 4.65 1.90 -6.67
C LEU A 101 5.93 2.02 -5.82
N LYS A 102 6.18 3.19 -5.24
CA LYS A 102 7.31 3.42 -4.34
C LYS A 102 7.31 2.44 -3.17
N TRP A 103 6.22 2.37 -2.44
CA TRP A 103 6.12 1.49 -1.29
C TRP A 103 6.11 0.00 -1.64
N TYR A 104 5.63 -0.34 -2.85
CA TYR A 104 5.77 -1.70 -3.38
C TYR A 104 7.24 -2.09 -3.56
N VAL A 105 8.06 -1.22 -4.14
CA VAL A 105 9.50 -1.46 -4.31
C VAL A 105 10.21 -1.61 -2.97
N ILE A 106 9.91 -0.70 -2.02
CA ILE A 106 10.50 -0.74 -0.66
C ILE A 106 10.17 -2.08 0.04
N ALA A 107 8.89 -2.44 0.08
CA ALA A 107 8.46 -3.65 0.77
C ALA A 107 8.94 -4.93 0.06
N LEU A 108 9.00 -4.94 -1.27
CA LEU A 108 9.56 -6.05 -2.03
C LEU A 108 11.05 -6.23 -1.71
N GLY A 109 11.82 -5.15 -1.73
CA GLY A 109 13.24 -5.16 -1.36
C GLY A 109 13.47 -5.81 0.00
N LYS A 110 12.73 -5.36 1.01
CA LYS A 110 12.83 -5.87 2.38
C LYS A 110 12.52 -7.38 2.48
N THR A 111 11.52 -7.88 1.75
CA THR A 111 11.20 -9.32 1.77
C THR A 111 12.23 -10.17 1.03
N VAL A 112 12.89 -9.61 0.02
CA VAL A 112 13.89 -10.32 -0.79
C VAL A 112 15.22 -10.49 -0.05
N GLU A 113 15.57 -9.60 0.88
CA GLU A 113 16.79 -9.70 1.70
C GLU A 113 16.94 -11.04 2.42
N GLU A 114 15.82 -11.67 2.80
CA GLU A 114 15.80 -12.95 3.52
C GLU A 114 15.71 -14.17 2.61
N GLU A 115 15.61 -13.97 1.29
CA GLU A 115 15.50 -15.06 0.34
C GLU A 115 16.87 -15.63 -0.07
N SER A 116 16.84 -16.78 -0.72
CA SER A 116 18.06 -17.37 -1.30
C SER A 116 18.68 -16.44 -2.34
N ILE A 117 20.02 -16.48 -2.48
CA ILE A 117 20.79 -15.67 -3.46
C ILE A 117 20.19 -15.78 -4.87
N ARG A 118 19.74 -16.97 -5.28
CA ARG A 118 19.12 -17.16 -6.59
C ARG A 118 17.84 -16.31 -6.73
N LYS A 119 16.97 -16.30 -5.73
CA LYS A 119 15.75 -15.49 -5.74
C LYS A 119 16.07 -14.00 -5.64
N GLN A 120 17.07 -13.62 -4.87
CA GLN A 120 17.54 -12.22 -4.80
C GLN A 120 17.95 -11.73 -6.19
N ILE A 121 18.74 -12.49 -6.94
CA ILE A 121 19.16 -12.16 -8.32
C ILE A 121 17.94 -12.09 -9.26
N GLU A 122 16.98 -13.01 -9.13
CA GLU A 122 15.78 -13.03 -9.95
C GLU A 122 14.90 -11.79 -9.71
N GLN A 123 14.74 -11.40 -8.45
CA GLN A 123 13.91 -10.25 -8.07
C GLN A 123 14.63 -8.91 -8.29
N SER A 124 15.96 -8.86 -8.26
CA SER A 124 16.73 -7.62 -8.43
C SER A 124 16.41 -6.88 -9.72
N LYS A 125 16.22 -7.58 -10.83
CA LYS A 125 15.85 -6.98 -12.11
C LYS A 125 14.47 -6.31 -12.06
N LYS A 126 13.52 -6.95 -11.39
CA LYS A 126 12.17 -6.38 -11.21
C LYS A 126 12.23 -5.13 -10.34
N ILE A 127 12.98 -5.21 -9.23
CA ILE A 127 13.17 -4.07 -8.32
C ILE A 127 13.81 -2.91 -9.07
N GLU A 128 14.88 -3.14 -9.83
CA GLU A 128 15.55 -2.13 -10.64
C GLU A 128 14.59 -1.44 -11.63
N GLN A 129 13.84 -2.21 -12.40
CA GLN A 129 12.89 -1.66 -13.39
C GLN A 129 11.80 -0.81 -12.72
N LEU A 130 11.24 -1.28 -11.60
CA LEU A 130 10.22 -0.53 -10.87
C LEU A 130 10.80 0.70 -10.18
N SER A 131 12.04 0.63 -9.67
CA SER A 131 12.75 1.78 -9.09
C SER A 131 12.98 2.88 -10.10
N LEU A 132 13.40 2.56 -11.32
CA LEU A 132 13.54 3.54 -12.39
C LEU A 132 12.20 4.24 -12.71
N LYS A 133 11.10 3.49 -12.73
CA LYS A 133 9.76 4.07 -12.91
C LYS A 133 9.37 4.99 -11.75
N VAL A 134 9.71 4.64 -10.50
CA VAL A 134 9.49 5.53 -9.34
C VAL A 134 10.26 6.83 -9.49
N ILE A 135 11.54 6.76 -9.91
CA ILE A 135 12.38 7.95 -10.14
C ILE A 135 11.77 8.88 -11.21
N GLU A 136 11.22 8.32 -12.29
CA GLU A 136 10.54 9.11 -13.32
C GLU A 136 9.27 9.81 -12.80
N LEU A 137 8.51 9.14 -11.93
CA LEU A 137 7.23 9.66 -11.41
C LEU A 137 7.39 10.59 -10.20
N LEU A 138 8.44 10.40 -9.40
CA LEU A 138 8.72 11.12 -8.14
C LEU A 138 10.19 11.58 -8.10
N PRO A 139 10.67 12.41 -9.03
CA PRO A 139 12.09 12.74 -9.18
C PRO A 139 12.69 13.44 -7.95
N ASP A 140 11.88 14.17 -7.18
CA ASP A 140 12.31 14.91 -5.98
C ASP A 140 12.10 14.13 -4.67
N ASP A 141 11.74 12.84 -4.74
CA ASP A 141 11.52 12.01 -3.54
C ASP A 141 12.85 11.50 -2.98
N GLU A 142 13.03 11.59 -1.67
CA GLU A 142 14.26 11.15 -0.99
C GLU A 142 14.62 9.68 -1.26
N PHE A 143 13.63 8.83 -1.48
CA PHE A 143 13.83 7.43 -1.87
C PHE A 143 14.64 7.30 -3.16
N CYS A 144 14.41 8.19 -4.14
CA CYS A 144 15.13 8.18 -5.41
C CYS A 144 16.63 8.45 -5.22
N TYR A 145 17.00 9.34 -4.30
CA TYR A 145 18.41 9.62 -3.99
C TYR A 145 19.10 8.41 -3.33
N ASN A 146 18.38 7.70 -2.45
CA ASN A 146 18.94 6.52 -1.79
C ASN A 146 19.19 5.35 -2.76
N ILE A 147 18.32 5.14 -3.75
CA ILE A 147 18.53 4.10 -4.78
C ILE A 147 19.69 4.43 -5.71
N MET A 148 19.83 5.71 -6.11
CA MET A 148 20.91 6.14 -7.02
C MET A 148 22.28 6.18 -6.32
N GLY A 149 22.33 6.20 -4.99
CA GLY A 149 23.56 6.25 -4.21
C GLY A 149 24.10 4.88 -3.82
N GLN A 150 23.41 3.79 -4.14
CA GLN A 150 23.85 2.40 -3.93
C GLN A 150 24.32 1.79 -5.25
#